data_5acb97a49a2fdfaecf8773445f7e5e81
#
_entry.id   5acb97a49a2fdfaecf8773445f7e5e81
#
_cell.length_a   1.000
_cell.length_b   1.000
_cell.length_c   1.000
_cell.angle_alpha   90.00
_cell.angle_beta   90.00
_cell.angle_gamma   90.00
#
_symmetry.space_group_name_H-M   'P 1'
#
loop_
_entity.id
_entity.type
_entity.pdbx_description
1 polymer ?
#
loop_
_entity_poly.entity_id
_entity_poly.type
_entity_poly.pdbx_seq_one_letter_code
_entity_poly.pdbx_strand_id
1 'polypeptide(L)'
;VTSAAPVTVSEDDVLDALEAEAIHVYREVAGAFRRPVLLYSIGKDSSVLLHLARKAFAPAPIPFKVMHIDTTWKFREMIEFRERMRQELNLDLKVQTNLEAVAEGVTPFTHGTHEYTRIMKTVALRQGLDELQADCAIGGARRDEEKSRAKERIFSLREPGHRWDPRKQR
;
A
#
# COMPACT_ATOMS: atom_id res chain seq x y z
N VAL A 1 29.11 -6.55 42.60
CA VAL A 1 28.43 -6.80 41.31
C VAL A 1 27.20 -5.87 41.30
N THR A 2 27.31 -4.77 40.57
CA THR A 2 26.22 -3.78 40.46
C THR A 2 25.24 -4.31 39.39
N SER A 3 24.05 -4.73 39.83
CA SER A 3 22.97 -5.11 38.93
C SER A 3 22.48 -3.87 38.19
N ALA A 4 22.66 -3.80 36.87
CA ALA A 4 22.05 -2.76 36.06
C ALA A 4 20.53 -2.92 36.11
N ALA A 5 19.80 -1.85 36.41
CA ALA A 5 18.36 -1.83 36.32
C ALA A 5 17.89 -2.17 34.90
N PRO A 6 16.78 -2.92 34.73
CA PRO A 6 16.26 -3.22 33.39
C PRO A 6 15.88 -1.91 32.69
N VAL A 7 16.39 -1.73 31.48
CA VAL A 7 16.02 -0.61 30.59
C VAL A 7 14.56 -0.86 30.15
N THR A 8 13.62 -0.09 30.69
CA THR A 8 12.23 -0.08 30.23
C THR A 8 12.15 0.76 28.94
N VAL A 9 11.91 0.10 27.81
CA VAL A 9 11.63 0.79 26.53
C VAL A 9 10.21 1.33 26.59
N SER A 10 10.02 2.61 26.36
CA SER A 10 8.69 3.24 26.31
C SER A 10 7.96 2.90 25.01
N GLU A 11 6.62 3.05 24.98
CA GLU A 11 5.85 2.91 23.74
C GLU A 11 6.28 3.92 22.68
N ASP A 12 6.62 5.14 23.09
CA ASP A 12 7.09 6.19 22.20
C ASP A 12 8.44 5.81 21.55
N ASP A 13 9.37 5.22 22.31
CA ASP A 13 10.65 4.73 21.76
C ASP A 13 10.44 3.65 20.68
N VAL A 14 9.43 2.78 20.86
CA VAL A 14 9.08 1.74 19.88
C VAL A 14 8.48 2.36 18.61
N LEU A 15 7.59 3.34 18.78
CA LEU A 15 6.96 4.03 17.63
C LEU A 15 8.00 4.84 16.85
N ASP A 16 8.91 5.52 17.50
CA ASP A 16 9.99 6.26 16.87
C ASP A 16 10.93 5.34 16.08
N ALA A 17 11.23 4.16 16.61
CA ALA A 17 12.04 3.16 15.92
C ALA A 17 11.33 2.61 14.67
N LEU A 18 10.03 2.29 14.77
CA LEU A 18 9.23 1.82 13.65
C LEU A 18 9.05 2.90 12.56
N GLU A 19 8.87 4.16 12.96
CA GLU A 19 8.81 5.28 12.04
C GLU A 19 10.15 5.45 11.30
N ALA A 20 11.27 5.42 12.02
CA ALA A 20 12.60 5.54 11.45
C ALA A 20 12.89 4.40 10.45
N GLU A 21 12.52 3.16 10.80
CA GLU A 21 12.62 2.01 9.88
C GLU A 21 11.77 2.21 8.62
N ALA A 22 10.51 2.63 8.75
CA ALA A 22 9.62 2.88 7.63
C ALA A 22 10.18 3.99 6.70
N ILE A 23 10.69 5.08 7.26
CA ILE A 23 11.33 6.16 6.50
C ILE A 23 12.55 5.65 5.74
N HIS A 24 13.36 4.82 6.38
CA HIS A 24 14.51 4.19 5.73
C HIS A 24 14.09 3.33 4.53
N VAL A 25 13.08 2.46 4.72
CA VAL A 25 12.54 1.61 3.65
C VAL A 25 12.02 2.44 2.47
N TYR A 26 11.31 3.54 2.72
CA TYR A 26 10.84 4.43 1.65
C TYR A 26 11.98 5.01 0.82
N ARG A 27 13.04 5.45 1.47
CA ARG A 27 14.23 6.01 0.79
C ARG A 27 15.00 4.94 0.01
N GLU A 28 15.09 3.74 0.57
CA GLU A 28 15.68 2.58 -0.11
C GLU A 28 14.88 2.21 -1.37
N VAL A 29 13.56 2.14 -1.28
CA VAL A 29 12.66 1.89 -2.42
C VAL A 29 12.85 2.96 -3.50
N ALA A 30 12.86 4.23 -3.14
CA ALA A 30 13.04 5.33 -4.09
C ALA A 30 14.40 5.29 -4.79
N GLY A 31 15.44 4.78 -4.12
CA GLY A 31 16.78 4.62 -4.70
C GLY A 31 16.95 3.36 -5.55
N ALA A 32 16.24 2.27 -5.20
CA ALA A 32 16.41 0.97 -5.83
C ALA A 32 15.48 0.71 -7.02
N PHE A 33 14.30 1.32 -7.04
CA PHE A 33 13.27 1.09 -8.05
C PHE A 33 13.03 2.32 -8.92
N ARG A 34 12.68 2.09 -10.19
CA ARG A 34 12.45 3.17 -11.15
C ARG A 34 11.01 3.69 -11.14
N ARG A 35 10.05 2.81 -10.86
CA ARG A 35 8.61 3.10 -10.93
C ARG A 35 7.87 2.49 -9.74
N PRO A 36 8.24 2.86 -8.50
CA PRO A 36 7.52 2.42 -7.33
C PRO A 36 6.13 3.07 -7.28
N VAL A 37 5.16 2.32 -6.75
CA VAL A 37 3.77 2.75 -6.60
C VAL A 37 3.32 2.52 -5.17
N LEU A 38 2.85 3.57 -4.49
CA LEU A 38 2.24 3.47 -3.16
C LEU A 38 0.75 3.16 -3.28
N LEU A 39 0.32 2.05 -2.69
CA LEU A 39 -1.09 1.65 -2.68
C LEU A 39 -1.84 2.40 -1.57
N TYR A 40 -2.85 3.18 -1.96
CA TYR A 40 -3.63 4.02 -1.05
C TYR A 40 -5.11 3.64 -1.07
N SER A 41 -5.54 2.88 -0.06
CA SER A 41 -6.93 2.42 0.06
C SER A 41 -7.87 3.39 0.79
N ILE A 42 -7.36 4.52 1.29
CA ILE A 42 -8.05 5.50 2.15
C ILE A 42 -8.32 4.95 3.58
N GLY A 43 -7.97 3.69 3.86
CA GLY A 43 -8.03 3.13 5.21
C GLY A 43 -6.93 3.68 6.12
N LYS A 44 -7.07 3.47 7.44
CA LYS A 44 -6.12 3.97 8.46
C LYS A 44 -4.67 3.59 8.16
N ASP A 45 -4.40 2.32 7.82
CA ASP A 45 -3.04 1.83 7.60
C ASP A 45 -2.39 2.46 6.35
N SER A 46 -3.14 2.59 5.25
CA SER A 46 -2.66 3.27 4.05
C SER A 46 -2.49 4.78 4.24
N SER A 47 -3.25 5.39 5.15
CA SER A 47 -3.08 6.80 5.51
C SER A 47 -1.83 7.02 6.35
N VAL A 48 -1.50 6.09 7.26
CA VAL A 48 -0.21 6.10 7.99
C VAL A 48 0.95 5.95 7.00
N LEU A 49 0.85 5.01 6.04
CA LEU A 49 1.87 4.86 4.99
C LEU A 49 2.08 6.14 4.19
N LEU A 50 1.00 6.80 3.77
CA LEU A 50 1.08 8.06 3.04
C LEU A 50 1.74 9.16 3.88
N HIS A 51 1.41 9.23 5.17
CA HIS A 51 2.04 10.18 6.11
C HIS A 51 3.55 9.92 6.24
N LEU A 52 3.96 8.68 6.43
CA LEU A 52 5.36 8.28 6.54
C LEU A 52 6.14 8.55 5.24
N ALA A 53 5.52 8.29 4.08
CA ALA A 53 6.13 8.64 2.78
C ALA A 53 6.39 10.15 2.68
N ARG A 54 5.44 11.00 3.13
CA ARG A 54 5.67 12.45 3.20
C ARG A 54 6.82 12.83 4.11
N LYS A 55 6.89 12.25 5.32
CA LYS A 55 8.01 12.49 6.24
C LYS A 55 9.35 12.06 5.65
N ALA A 56 9.37 10.93 4.93
CA ALA A 56 10.60 10.39 4.32
C ALA A 56 11.25 11.34 3.31
N PHE A 57 10.43 12.13 2.59
CA PHE A 57 10.90 12.98 1.50
C PHE A 57 10.78 14.49 1.78
N ALA A 58 10.16 14.90 2.90
CA ALA A 58 10.02 16.32 3.23
C ALA A 58 11.38 17.06 3.20
N PRO A 59 11.43 18.29 2.67
CA PRO A 59 10.33 19.11 2.16
C PRO A 59 9.91 18.83 0.70
N ALA A 60 10.60 17.89 0.01
CA ALA A 60 10.27 17.51 -1.35
C ALA A 60 8.97 16.70 -1.42
N PRO A 61 8.26 16.69 -2.57
CA PRO A 61 7.11 15.82 -2.77
C PRO A 61 7.52 14.35 -2.79
N ILE A 62 6.54 13.45 -2.60
CA ILE A 62 6.75 12.00 -2.76
C ILE A 62 7.19 11.71 -4.20
N PRO A 63 8.33 11.03 -4.44
CA PRO A 63 8.92 10.89 -5.77
C PRO A 63 8.32 9.76 -6.63
N PHE A 64 7.18 9.19 -6.23
CA PHE A 64 6.52 8.08 -6.91
C PHE A 64 5.00 8.23 -6.90
N LYS A 65 4.35 7.46 -7.79
CA LYS A 65 2.90 7.48 -7.91
C LYS A 65 2.20 6.88 -6.71
N VAL A 66 1.06 7.45 -6.39
CA VAL A 66 0.08 6.88 -5.45
C VAL A 66 -1.06 6.27 -6.24
N MET A 67 -1.50 5.05 -5.93
CA MET A 67 -2.58 4.40 -6.65
C MET A 67 -3.71 4.00 -5.71
N HIS A 68 -4.93 4.40 -6.07
CA HIS A 68 -6.16 3.99 -5.42
C HIS A 68 -6.95 3.07 -6.33
N ILE A 69 -7.39 1.91 -5.81
CA ILE A 69 -8.31 1.02 -6.53
C ILE A 69 -9.74 1.42 -6.18
N ASP A 70 -10.44 1.93 -7.18
CA ASP A 70 -11.85 2.26 -7.05
C ASP A 70 -12.71 1.07 -7.51
N THR A 71 -13.39 0.48 -6.54
CA THR A 71 -14.28 -0.66 -6.77
C THR A 71 -15.72 -0.22 -7.09
N THR A 72 -15.97 1.07 -7.25
CA THR A 72 -17.28 1.72 -7.50
C THR A 72 -18.27 1.69 -6.32
N TRP A 73 -18.24 0.68 -5.47
CA TRP A 73 -19.09 0.54 -4.27
C TRP A 73 -18.38 1.11 -3.05
N LYS A 74 -18.31 2.44 -2.98
CA LYS A 74 -17.69 3.20 -1.89
C LYS A 74 -18.60 4.28 -1.38
N PHE A 75 -18.45 4.66 -0.11
CA PHE A 75 -19.13 5.82 0.44
C PHE A 75 -18.65 7.10 -0.26
N ARG A 76 -19.58 8.03 -0.48
CA ARG A 76 -19.29 9.32 -1.11
C ARG A 76 -18.22 10.09 -0.34
N GLU A 77 -18.27 10.05 0.99
CA GLU A 77 -17.31 10.70 1.87
C GLU A 77 -15.88 10.18 1.68
N MET A 78 -15.72 8.90 1.34
CA MET A 78 -14.40 8.34 1.01
C MET A 78 -13.83 8.93 -0.28
N ILE A 79 -14.68 9.13 -1.28
CA ILE A 79 -14.29 9.73 -2.56
C ILE A 79 -13.91 11.20 -2.34
N GLU A 80 -14.73 11.94 -1.60
CA GLU A 80 -14.47 13.35 -1.26
C GLU A 80 -13.19 13.50 -0.45
N PHE A 81 -12.95 12.61 0.53
CA PHE A 81 -11.72 12.59 1.31
C PHE A 81 -10.50 12.30 0.42
N ARG A 82 -10.59 11.33 -0.48
CA ARG A 82 -9.51 11.01 -1.44
C ARG A 82 -9.13 12.24 -2.26
N GLU A 83 -10.11 12.94 -2.84
CA GLU A 83 -9.85 14.12 -3.67
C GLU A 83 -9.26 15.28 -2.86
N ARG A 84 -9.74 15.47 -1.63
CA ARG A 84 -9.15 16.45 -0.71
C ARG A 84 -7.67 16.11 -0.43
N MET A 85 -7.36 14.87 -0.06
CA MET A 85 -5.97 14.45 0.19
C MET A 85 -5.09 14.59 -1.06
N ARG A 86 -5.62 14.27 -2.24
CA ARG A 86 -4.91 14.46 -3.51
C ARG A 86 -4.50 15.93 -3.70
N GLN A 87 -5.40 16.85 -3.44
CA GLN A 87 -5.15 18.30 -3.60
C GLN A 87 -4.23 18.85 -2.49
N GLU A 88 -4.55 18.60 -1.22
CA GLU A 88 -3.79 19.12 -0.08
C GLU A 88 -2.34 18.64 -0.06
N LEU A 89 -2.10 17.42 -0.51
CA LEU A 89 -0.79 16.80 -0.50
C LEU A 89 -0.10 16.83 -1.87
N ASN A 90 -0.73 17.43 -2.88
CA ASN A 90 -0.26 17.46 -4.27
C ASN A 90 0.19 16.07 -4.77
N LEU A 91 -0.67 15.04 -4.58
CA LEU A 91 -0.35 13.66 -4.91
C LEU A 91 -0.45 13.41 -6.41
N ASP A 92 0.54 12.75 -6.99
CA ASP A 92 0.43 12.12 -8.31
C ASP A 92 -0.41 10.83 -8.15
N LEU A 93 -1.73 11.01 -8.03
CA LEU A 93 -2.70 9.95 -7.73
C LEU A 93 -3.32 9.39 -9.00
N LYS A 94 -3.10 8.09 -9.24
CA LYS A 94 -3.86 7.29 -10.20
C LYS A 94 -5.04 6.62 -9.51
N VAL A 95 -6.24 6.84 -10.02
CA VAL A 95 -7.44 6.07 -9.64
C VAL A 95 -7.63 4.98 -10.70
N GLN A 96 -7.58 3.75 -10.27
CA GLN A 96 -7.71 2.56 -11.13
C GLN A 96 -9.04 1.86 -10.88
N THR A 97 -9.80 1.61 -11.94
CA THR A 97 -11.07 0.88 -11.93
C THR A 97 -11.03 -0.19 -13.02
N ASN A 98 -11.60 -1.36 -12.77
CA ASN A 98 -11.81 -2.36 -13.82
C ASN A 98 -13.05 -1.97 -14.64
N LEU A 99 -12.84 -1.17 -15.70
CA LEU A 99 -13.93 -0.64 -16.52
C LEU A 99 -14.68 -1.70 -17.30
N GLU A 100 -14.02 -2.79 -17.70
CA GLU A 100 -14.65 -3.92 -18.39
C GLU A 100 -15.69 -4.57 -17.46
N ALA A 101 -15.29 -4.87 -16.23
CA ALA A 101 -16.18 -5.44 -15.24
C ALA A 101 -17.36 -4.51 -14.87
N VAL A 102 -17.12 -3.18 -14.86
CA VAL A 102 -18.20 -2.20 -14.69
C VAL A 102 -19.19 -2.27 -15.84
N ALA A 103 -18.71 -2.35 -17.08
CA ALA A 103 -19.56 -2.47 -18.27
C ALA A 103 -20.36 -3.79 -18.29
N GLU A 104 -19.79 -4.86 -17.75
CA GLU A 104 -20.45 -6.18 -17.57
C GLU A 104 -21.44 -6.20 -16.39
N GLY A 105 -21.59 -5.13 -15.65
CA GLY A 105 -22.50 -5.05 -14.50
C GLY A 105 -22.07 -5.85 -13.29
N VAL A 106 -20.75 -6.00 -13.06
CA VAL A 106 -20.21 -6.67 -11.88
C VAL A 106 -20.47 -5.87 -10.62
N THR A 107 -21.28 -6.43 -9.72
CA THR A 107 -21.63 -5.84 -8.42
C THR A 107 -21.51 -6.88 -7.30
N PRO A 108 -21.45 -6.45 -6.02
CA PRO A 108 -21.47 -7.40 -4.89
C PRO A 108 -22.73 -8.27 -4.86
N PHE A 109 -23.85 -7.75 -5.42
CA PHE A 109 -25.14 -8.45 -5.43
C PHE A 109 -25.22 -9.49 -6.55
N THR A 110 -24.64 -9.21 -7.71
CA THR A 110 -24.66 -10.13 -8.87
C THR A 110 -23.61 -11.24 -8.79
N HIS A 111 -22.48 -10.98 -8.14
CA HIS A 111 -21.31 -11.89 -8.12
C HIS A 111 -20.93 -12.38 -6.71
N GLY A 112 -21.57 -11.83 -5.66
CA GLY A 112 -21.17 -12.07 -4.28
C GLY A 112 -19.84 -11.38 -3.92
N THR A 113 -19.62 -11.20 -2.62
CA THR A 113 -18.51 -10.38 -2.10
C THR A 113 -17.13 -10.89 -2.52
N HIS A 114 -16.92 -12.20 -2.53
CA HIS A 114 -15.62 -12.79 -2.86
C HIS A 114 -15.22 -12.54 -4.32
N GLU A 115 -16.11 -12.90 -5.26
CA GLU A 115 -15.82 -12.77 -6.68
C GLU A 115 -15.78 -11.31 -7.12
N TYR A 116 -16.69 -10.49 -6.61
CA TYR A 116 -16.63 -9.04 -6.79
C TYR A 116 -15.27 -8.46 -6.32
N THR A 117 -14.80 -8.83 -5.13
CA THR A 117 -13.50 -8.37 -4.62
C THR A 117 -12.36 -8.84 -5.51
N ARG A 118 -12.40 -10.07 -5.98
CA ARG A 118 -11.40 -10.60 -6.92
C ARG A 118 -11.34 -9.77 -8.21
N ILE A 119 -12.48 -9.50 -8.82
CA ILE A 119 -12.59 -8.80 -10.11
C ILE A 119 -12.29 -7.31 -9.95
N MET A 120 -12.97 -6.64 -9.03
CA MET A 120 -12.93 -5.19 -8.90
C MET A 120 -11.72 -4.67 -8.11
N LYS A 121 -11.05 -5.53 -7.33
CA LYS A 121 -9.87 -5.12 -6.56
C LYS A 121 -8.60 -5.79 -7.06
N THR A 122 -8.55 -7.13 -7.10
CA THR A 122 -7.29 -7.84 -7.42
C THR A 122 -6.94 -7.72 -8.90
N VAL A 123 -7.91 -7.89 -9.82
CA VAL A 123 -7.67 -7.72 -11.25
C VAL A 123 -7.35 -6.26 -11.56
N ALA A 124 -8.13 -5.31 -11.04
CA ALA A 124 -7.87 -3.88 -11.23
C ALA A 124 -6.49 -3.45 -10.71
N LEU A 125 -6.03 -4.02 -9.57
CA LEU A 125 -4.69 -3.77 -9.05
C LEU A 125 -3.61 -4.20 -10.05
N ARG A 126 -3.72 -5.41 -10.61
CA ARG A 126 -2.76 -5.91 -11.60
C ARG A 126 -2.77 -5.05 -12.85
N GLN A 127 -3.94 -4.74 -13.40
CA GLN A 127 -4.09 -3.82 -14.54
C GLN A 127 -3.39 -2.49 -14.29
N GLY A 128 -3.64 -1.85 -13.13
CA GLY A 128 -3.03 -0.57 -12.79
C GLY A 128 -1.51 -0.63 -12.62
N LEU A 129 -0.97 -1.71 -12.04
CA LEU A 129 0.47 -1.91 -11.92
C LEU A 129 1.12 -2.14 -13.29
N ASP A 130 0.49 -2.94 -14.16
CA ASP A 130 0.96 -3.21 -15.52
C ASP A 130 0.94 -1.94 -16.39
N GLU A 131 -0.15 -1.16 -16.35
CA GLU A 131 -0.26 0.12 -17.05
C GLU A 131 0.82 1.13 -16.61
N LEU A 132 1.12 1.18 -15.31
CA LEU A 132 2.19 2.01 -14.76
C LEU A 132 3.57 1.43 -14.97
N GLN A 133 3.66 0.20 -15.49
CA GLN A 133 4.90 -0.58 -15.57
C GLN A 133 5.63 -0.58 -14.22
N ALA A 134 4.89 -0.74 -13.13
CA ALA A 134 5.42 -0.66 -11.79
C ALA A 134 6.42 -1.80 -11.53
N ASP A 135 7.58 -1.45 -11.00
CA ASP A 135 8.62 -2.42 -10.59
C ASP A 135 8.62 -2.66 -9.08
N CYS A 136 7.87 -1.86 -8.33
CA CYS A 136 7.64 -2.04 -6.90
C CYS A 136 6.25 -1.53 -6.51
N ALA A 137 5.53 -2.28 -5.66
CA ALA A 137 4.30 -1.84 -5.02
C ALA A 137 4.48 -1.79 -3.51
N ILE A 138 4.18 -0.63 -2.91
CA ILE A 138 4.31 -0.38 -1.47
C ILE A 138 2.94 -0.54 -0.83
N GLY A 139 2.82 -1.43 0.17
CA GLY A 139 1.59 -1.70 0.89
C GLY A 139 1.81 -1.83 2.40
N GLY A 140 0.78 -1.55 3.19
CA GLY A 140 0.82 -1.55 4.66
C GLY A 140 0.22 -2.80 5.27
N ALA A 141 0.59 -3.97 4.78
CA ALA A 141 0.11 -5.24 5.35
C ALA A 141 0.97 -5.68 6.54
N ARG A 142 0.33 -6.17 7.59
CA ARG A 142 1.03 -6.81 8.71
C ARG A 142 0.98 -8.34 8.58
N ARG A 143 2.05 -9.00 9.05
CA ARG A 143 2.17 -10.47 9.00
C ARG A 143 1.17 -11.20 9.89
N ASP A 144 0.75 -10.56 10.97
CA ASP A 144 -0.20 -11.08 11.97
C ASP A 144 -1.67 -10.85 11.58
N GLU A 145 -1.93 -10.05 10.55
CA GLU A 145 -3.28 -9.69 10.10
C GLU A 145 -3.98 -10.86 9.42
N GLU A 146 -3.24 -11.64 8.62
CA GLU A 146 -3.79 -12.75 7.85
C GLU A 146 -2.76 -13.86 7.63
N LYS A 147 -3.19 -15.14 7.71
CA LYS A 147 -2.31 -16.31 7.52
C LYS A 147 -1.56 -16.31 6.19
N SER A 148 -2.18 -15.84 5.12
CA SER A 148 -1.55 -15.74 3.80
C SER A 148 -0.36 -14.79 3.78
N ARG A 149 -0.30 -13.83 4.70
CA ARG A 149 0.77 -12.83 4.84
C ARG A 149 1.86 -13.19 5.84
N ALA A 150 1.68 -14.26 6.62
CA ALA A 150 2.61 -14.63 7.69
C ALA A 150 4.07 -14.83 7.23
N LYS A 151 4.28 -15.14 5.95
CA LYS A 151 5.60 -15.37 5.34
C LYS A 151 6.15 -14.15 4.59
N GLU A 152 5.42 -13.05 4.52
CA GLU A 152 5.92 -11.83 3.87
C GLU A 152 7.11 -11.24 4.63
N ARG A 153 8.04 -10.64 3.88
CA ARG A 153 9.18 -9.87 4.36
C ARG A 153 8.93 -8.39 4.09
N ILE A 154 9.86 -7.54 4.50
CA ILE A 154 9.84 -6.11 4.11
C ILE A 154 9.80 -6.01 2.59
N PHE A 155 10.64 -6.80 1.89
CA PHE A 155 10.58 -6.96 0.44
C PHE A 155 10.10 -8.36 0.09
N SER A 156 9.04 -8.46 -0.71
CA SER A 156 8.49 -9.72 -1.22
C SER A 156 8.62 -9.75 -2.74
N LEU A 157 9.50 -10.61 -3.25
CA LEU A 157 9.72 -10.75 -4.69
C LEU A 157 8.51 -11.39 -5.37
N ARG A 158 8.10 -10.81 -6.50
CA ARG A 158 7.03 -11.34 -7.34
C ARG A 158 7.60 -11.84 -8.67
N GLU A 159 7.10 -12.97 -9.13
CA GLU A 159 7.38 -13.51 -10.46
C GLU A 159 6.50 -12.84 -11.52
N PRO A 160 6.80 -13.02 -12.82
CA PRO A 160 5.91 -12.59 -13.90
C PRO A 160 4.46 -13.05 -13.67
N GLY A 161 3.49 -12.18 -13.92
CA GLY A 161 2.08 -12.40 -13.61
C GLY A 161 1.74 -12.21 -12.12
N HIS A 162 2.56 -11.47 -11.38
CA HIS A 162 2.39 -11.10 -9.96
C HIS A 162 2.30 -12.29 -8.99
N ARG A 163 2.83 -13.46 -9.39
CA ARG A 163 2.83 -14.65 -8.53
C ARG A 163 3.87 -14.52 -7.42
N TRP A 164 3.51 -14.98 -6.24
CA TRP A 164 4.39 -14.99 -5.08
C TRP A 164 4.67 -16.42 -4.63
N ASP A 165 5.95 -16.79 -4.57
CA ASP A 165 6.40 -18.04 -3.96
C ASP A 165 7.27 -17.72 -2.72
N PRO A 166 6.73 -17.88 -1.49
CA PRO A 166 7.45 -17.57 -0.27
C PRO A 166 8.69 -18.43 -0.04
N ARG A 167 8.83 -19.56 -0.74
CA ARG A 167 10.02 -20.43 -0.64
C ARG A 167 11.23 -19.86 -1.37
N LYS A 168 11.00 -18.95 -2.33
CA LYS A 168 12.05 -18.27 -3.10
C LYS A 168 12.48 -16.94 -2.50
N GLN A 169 11.92 -16.56 -1.35
CA GLN A 169 12.34 -15.33 -0.65
C GLN A 169 13.71 -15.52 -0.02
N ARG A 170 14.59 -14.55 -0.17
CA ARG A 170 15.94 -14.52 0.43
C ARG A 170 15.96 -13.66 1.67
#